data_ba8c30b9d97b6b741f27793b7b29f8a9
#
_entry.id   ba8c30b9d97b6b741f27793b7b29f8a9
#
_cell.length_a   1.000
_cell.length_b   1.000
_cell.length_c   1.000
_cell.angle_alpha   90.00
_cell.angle_beta   90.00
_cell.angle_gamma   90.00
#
_symmetry.space_group_name_H-M   'P 1'
#
loop_
_entity.id
_entity.type
_entity.pdbx_description
1 polymer ?
#
loop_
_entity_poly.entity_id
_entity_poly.type
_entity_poly.pdbx_seq_one_letter_code
_entity_poly.pdbx_strand_id
1 'polypeptide(L)'
;MDKRKAYETLTKLSAELLRGCEKTAPDGTVLFTPDGVGNYDALWVRDFAYMTEYVGDLMGEKAIGDCIRFILRGQRADGWFPDRVEASGETVYAAGAKGSPVGLANLDNTPFLIFAVSAYFEMIGKKRAQPLFRVWCAALDRGMACIPLSEEGLVYNDAAAPHSPYGFTDTVCKTGRLFMESVLFWRAAKQMARLYDTLLQKEEAAAAYERKARCVEENIHKLWDAQAEAFFAADGDCRQHDVWG
;
A
#
# COMPACT_ATOMS: atom_id res chain seq x y z
N MET A 1 -2.49 -13.86 33.08
CA MET A 1 -1.74 -14.61 32.04
C MET A 1 -0.35 -14.04 31.98
N ASP A 2 0.69 -14.87 32.05
CA ASP A 2 2.09 -14.44 31.90
C ASP A 2 2.30 -13.85 30.50
N LYS A 3 2.83 -12.62 30.45
CA LYS A 3 3.07 -11.88 29.19
C LYS A 3 3.94 -12.66 28.21
N ARG A 4 4.97 -13.35 28.72
CA ARG A 4 5.86 -14.19 27.91
C ARG A 4 5.10 -15.35 27.26
N LYS A 5 4.29 -16.07 28.02
CA LYS A 5 3.47 -17.17 27.52
C LYS A 5 2.44 -16.69 26.50
N ALA A 6 1.85 -15.50 26.72
CA ALA A 6 0.95 -14.89 25.76
C ALA A 6 1.65 -14.59 24.43
N TYR A 7 2.84 -13.98 24.48
CA TYR A 7 3.64 -13.67 23.30
C TYR A 7 4.05 -14.94 22.52
N GLU A 8 4.56 -15.96 23.23
CA GLU A 8 4.92 -17.25 22.61
C GLU A 8 3.70 -17.91 21.93
N THR A 9 2.55 -17.84 22.56
CA THR A 9 1.29 -18.37 21.98
C THR A 9 0.89 -17.62 20.72
N LEU A 10 0.90 -16.26 20.75
CA LEU A 10 0.56 -15.43 19.61
C LEU A 10 1.54 -15.66 18.45
N THR A 11 2.85 -15.72 18.71
CA THR A 11 3.86 -16.01 17.68
C THR A 11 3.61 -17.35 17.01
N LYS A 12 3.28 -18.39 17.79
CA LYS A 12 2.96 -19.72 17.25
C LYS A 12 1.71 -19.67 16.37
N LEU A 13 0.63 -19.04 16.83
CA LEU A 13 -0.62 -18.91 16.07
C LEU A 13 -0.39 -18.10 14.78
N SER A 14 0.37 -17.00 14.85
CA SER A 14 0.72 -16.20 13.66
C SER A 14 1.49 -17.03 12.64
N ALA A 15 2.48 -17.82 13.07
CA ALA A 15 3.23 -18.68 12.18
C ALA A 15 2.36 -19.81 11.56
N GLU A 16 1.37 -20.32 12.28
CA GLU A 16 0.42 -21.30 11.77
C GLU A 16 -0.52 -20.67 10.73
N LEU A 17 -1.04 -19.48 10.99
CA LEU A 17 -1.88 -18.73 10.06
C LEU A 17 -1.11 -18.38 8.78
N LEU A 18 0.12 -17.86 8.91
CA LEU A 18 0.95 -17.53 7.74
C LEU A 18 1.22 -18.72 6.83
N ARG A 19 1.50 -19.91 7.40
CA ARG A 19 1.64 -21.14 6.59
C ARG A 19 0.37 -21.49 5.83
N GLY A 20 -0.80 -21.24 6.42
CA GLY A 20 -2.09 -21.38 5.73
C GLY A 20 -2.27 -20.39 4.56
N CYS A 21 -1.68 -19.20 4.67
CA CYS A 21 -1.73 -18.17 3.64
C CYS A 21 -0.75 -18.40 2.47
N GLU A 22 0.20 -19.34 2.59
CA GLU A 22 1.19 -19.60 1.54
C GLU A 22 0.56 -20.27 0.31
N LYS A 23 0.86 -19.72 -0.86
CA LYS A 23 0.48 -20.26 -2.16
C LYS A 23 1.65 -20.19 -3.14
N THR A 24 1.89 -21.25 -3.86
CA THR A 24 3.01 -21.30 -4.82
C THR A 24 2.52 -20.94 -6.21
N ALA A 25 3.10 -19.88 -6.79
CA ALA A 25 2.90 -19.52 -8.19
C ALA A 25 3.62 -20.52 -9.14
N PRO A 26 3.26 -20.59 -10.43
CA PRO A 26 3.88 -21.51 -11.39
C PRO A 26 5.40 -21.34 -11.57
N ASP A 27 5.94 -20.13 -11.28
CA ASP A 27 7.38 -19.84 -11.33
C ASP A 27 8.11 -20.25 -10.03
N GLY A 28 7.40 -20.88 -9.08
CA GLY A 28 7.93 -21.30 -7.79
C GLY A 28 7.94 -20.20 -6.72
N THR A 29 7.43 -19.00 -7.02
CA THR A 29 7.31 -17.91 -6.02
C THR A 29 6.28 -18.29 -4.98
N VAL A 30 6.64 -18.20 -3.69
CA VAL A 30 5.69 -18.33 -2.59
C VAL A 30 5.02 -16.97 -2.38
N LEU A 31 3.71 -16.94 -2.53
CA LEU A 31 2.83 -15.79 -2.32
C LEU A 31 2.10 -15.94 -1.00
N PHE A 32 1.74 -14.82 -0.37
CA PHE A 32 0.91 -14.81 0.83
C PHE A 32 -0.48 -14.25 0.50
N THR A 33 -1.48 -15.11 0.58
CA THR A 33 -2.89 -14.73 0.40
C THR A 33 -3.46 -14.13 1.69
N PRO A 34 -4.55 -13.34 1.62
CA PRO A 34 -5.14 -12.70 2.81
C PRO A 34 -5.62 -13.66 3.89
N ASP A 35 -5.95 -14.90 3.54
CA ASP A 35 -6.41 -15.91 4.49
C ASP A 35 -5.79 -17.29 4.27
N GLY A 36 -5.84 -18.11 5.32
CA GLY A 36 -5.35 -19.49 5.32
C GLY A 36 -6.43 -20.55 5.01
N VAL A 37 -7.66 -20.16 4.66
CA VAL A 37 -8.77 -21.08 4.41
C VAL A 37 -9.17 -21.17 2.93
N GLY A 38 -8.48 -20.41 2.06
CA GLY A 38 -8.58 -20.52 0.62
C GLY A 38 -9.72 -19.71 -0.03
N ASN A 39 -10.24 -18.69 0.64
CA ASN A 39 -11.20 -17.77 0.03
C ASN A 39 -10.53 -16.87 -1.03
N TYR A 40 -9.22 -16.65 -0.91
CA TYR A 40 -8.45 -15.77 -1.77
C TYR A 40 -7.33 -16.54 -2.47
N ASP A 41 -7.10 -16.19 -3.73
CA ASP A 41 -6.20 -16.90 -4.64
C ASP A 41 -5.12 -16.00 -5.24
N ALA A 42 -4.82 -14.90 -4.58
CA ALA A 42 -3.91 -13.89 -5.05
C ALA A 42 -3.12 -13.24 -3.90
N LEU A 43 -2.03 -12.59 -4.26
CA LEU A 43 -1.25 -11.71 -3.41
C LEU A 43 -1.89 -10.31 -3.47
N TRP A 44 -2.64 -9.91 -2.43
CA TRP A 44 -3.14 -8.55 -2.28
C TRP A 44 -2.08 -7.65 -1.66
N VAL A 45 -1.87 -6.50 -2.29
CA VAL A 45 -0.81 -5.56 -1.89
C VAL A 45 -0.99 -5.04 -0.45
N ARG A 46 -2.23 -4.76 -0.03
CA ARG A 46 -2.54 -4.25 1.32
C ARG A 46 -2.26 -5.27 2.40
N ASP A 47 -2.84 -6.47 2.24
CA ASP A 47 -2.67 -7.57 3.19
C ASP A 47 -1.20 -7.94 3.32
N PHE A 48 -0.50 -8.05 2.19
CA PHE A 48 0.93 -8.31 2.15
C PHE A 48 1.76 -7.23 2.84
N ALA A 49 1.39 -5.95 2.67
CA ALA A 49 2.08 -4.85 3.33
C ALA A 49 1.94 -4.93 4.86
N TYR A 50 0.73 -5.19 5.35
CA TYR A 50 0.50 -5.40 6.79
C TYR A 50 1.24 -6.64 7.30
N MET A 51 1.19 -7.76 6.59
CA MET A 51 1.94 -8.96 6.98
C MET A 51 3.45 -8.68 7.04
N THR A 52 4.00 -7.98 6.04
CA THR A 52 5.42 -7.63 6.00
C THR A 52 5.81 -6.71 7.15
N GLU A 53 4.97 -5.74 7.51
CA GLU A 53 5.25 -4.77 8.56
C GLU A 53 5.15 -5.37 9.96
N TYR A 54 4.19 -6.27 10.20
CA TYR A 54 3.87 -6.73 11.56
C TYR A 54 4.34 -8.15 11.88
N VAL A 55 4.51 -9.01 10.88
CA VAL A 55 4.93 -10.41 11.06
C VAL A 55 5.98 -10.85 10.03
N GLY A 56 6.68 -9.91 9.41
CA GLY A 56 7.65 -10.17 8.36
C GLY A 56 8.80 -11.10 8.78
N ASP A 57 9.20 -11.07 10.04
CA ASP A 57 10.18 -11.99 10.62
C ASP A 57 9.76 -13.46 10.54
N LEU A 58 8.47 -13.74 10.55
CA LEU A 58 7.90 -15.09 10.39
C LEU A 58 7.75 -15.50 8.90
N MET A 59 7.63 -14.53 7.99
CA MET A 59 7.51 -14.79 6.55
C MET A 59 8.85 -15.15 5.91
N GLY A 60 9.92 -14.54 6.39
CA GLY A 60 11.28 -14.72 5.88
C GLY A 60 11.63 -13.77 4.72
N GLU A 61 12.87 -13.28 4.76
CA GLU A 61 13.38 -12.25 3.84
C GLU A 61 13.24 -12.60 2.36
N LYS A 62 13.53 -13.87 2.00
CA LYS A 62 13.47 -14.30 0.60
C LYS A 62 12.04 -14.23 0.06
N ALA A 63 11.07 -14.75 0.80
CA ALA A 63 9.69 -14.80 0.38
C ALA A 63 9.10 -13.37 0.23
N ILE A 64 9.38 -12.46 1.18
CA ILE A 64 8.97 -11.07 1.08
C ILE A 64 9.58 -10.40 -0.15
N GLY A 65 10.90 -10.54 -0.38
CA GLY A 65 11.57 -9.97 -1.54
C GLY A 65 11.05 -10.52 -2.88
N ASP A 66 10.64 -11.78 -2.93
CA ASP A 66 10.04 -12.40 -4.11
C ASP A 66 8.62 -11.85 -4.34
N CYS A 67 7.79 -11.70 -3.31
CA CYS A 67 6.47 -11.08 -3.41
C CYS A 67 6.56 -9.62 -3.90
N ILE A 68 7.49 -8.82 -3.37
CA ILE A 68 7.71 -7.44 -3.85
C ILE A 68 8.04 -7.45 -5.34
N ARG A 69 8.97 -8.31 -5.79
CA ARG A 69 9.31 -8.43 -7.22
C ARG A 69 8.13 -8.88 -8.06
N PHE A 70 7.29 -9.76 -7.52
CA PHE A 70 6.08 -10.24 -8.17
C PHE A 70 5.10 -9.09 -8.44
N ILE A 71 4.87 -8.22 -7.45
CA ILE A 71 4.04 -7.01 -7.59
C ILE A 71 4.69 -5.99 -8.54
N LEU A 72 6.00 -5.73 -8.41
CA LEU A 72 6.72 -4.76 -9.25
C LEU A 72 6.65 -5.11 -10.75
N ARG A 73 6.72 -6.40 -11.09
CA ARG A 73 6.57 -6.88 -12.49
C ARG A 73 5.18 -6.57 -13.07
N GLY A 74 4.18 -6.44 -12.22
CA GLY A 74 2.82 -6.09 -12.60
C GLY A 74 2.58 -4.59 -12.81
N GLN A 75 3.60 -3.71 -12.73
CA GLN A 75 3.36 -2.28 -12.96
C GLN A 75 2.89 -2.02 -14.39
N ARG A 76 1.76 -1.33 -14.54
CA ARG A 76 1.19 -0.92 -15.82
C ARG A 76 1.99 0.24 -16.44
N ALA A 77 1.92 0.41 -17.74
CA ALA A 77 2.70 1.43 -18.46
C ALA A 77 2.41 2.87 -18.00
N ASP A 78 1.19 3.13 -17.53
CA ASP A 78 0.77 4.42 -16.97
C ASP A 78 1.19 4.63 -15.50
N GLY A 79 1.88 3.66 -14.89
CA GLY A 79 2.48 3.76 -13.57
C GLY A 79 1.72 3.02 -12.45
N TRP A 80 0.46 2.63 -12.65
CA TRP A 80 -0.31 1.96 -11.62
C TRP A 80 0.25 0.58 -11.26
N PHE A 81 0.38 0.31 -9.97
CA PHE A 81 0.62 -1.03 -9.44
C PHE A 81 -0.70 -1.79 -9.28
N PRO A 82 -0.65 -3.13 -9.34
CA PRO A 82 -1.84 -3.94 -9.13
C PRO A 82 -2.37 -3.82 -7.70
N ASP A 83 -3.67 -3.95 -7.54
CA ASP A 83 -4.36 -4.23 -6.30
C ASP A 83 -3.97 -5.61 -5.77
N ARG A 84 -3.97 -6.57 -6.70
CA ARG A 84 -3.54 -7.96 -6.46
C ARG A 84 -2.89 -8.56 -7.68
N VAL A 85 -2.06 -9.56 -7.44
CA VAL A 85 -1.51 -10.43 -8.48
C VAL A 85 -1.93 -11.86 -8.18
N GLU A 86 -2.67 -12.47 -9.09
CA GLU A 86 -3.09 -13.86 -8.95
C GLU A 86 -1.89 -14.81 -9.02
N ALA A 87 -2.01 -16.01 -8.47
CA ALA A 87 -0.95 -17.00 -8.54
C ALA A 87 -0.54 -17.31 -9.99
N SER A 88 -1.44 -17.22 -10.95
CA SER A 88 -1.17 -17.32 -12.39
C SER A 88 -0.24 -16.24 -12.95
N GLY A 89 -0.03 -15.13 -12.21
CA GLY A 89 0.64 -13.93 -12.67
C GLY A 89 -0.29 -12.88 -13.28
N GLU A 90 -1.60 -13.14 -13.35
CA GLU A 90 -2.58 -12.15 -13.82
C GLU A 90 -2.69 -11.01 -12.82
N THR A 91 -2.70 -9.76 -13.34
CA THR A 91 -2.76 -8.54 -12.53
C THR A 91 -4.14 -7.91 -12.55
N VAL A 92 -4.63 -7.50 -11.39
CA VAL A 92 -5.88 -6.75 -11.23
C VAL A 92 -5.57 -5.44 -10.52
N TYR A 93 -6.05 -4.31 -11.05
CA TYR A 93 -5.63 -2.98 -10.59
C TYR A 93 -6.65 -2.26 -9.71
N ALA A 94 -7.89 -2.67 -9.76
CA ALA A 94 -8.96 -2.08 -8.95
C ALA A 94 -9.66 -3.16 -8.12
N ALA A 95 -10.19 -2.74 -6.98
CA ALA A 95 -11.05 -3.57 -6.14
C ALA A 95 -12.33 -3.98 -6.87
N GLY A 96 -13.07 -4.92 -6.31
CA GLY A 96 -14.29 -5.47 -6.87
C GLY A 96 -14.10 -6.78 -7.61
N ALA A 97 -15.20 -7.31 -8.15
CA ALA A 97 -15.19 -8.57 -8.87
C ALA A 97 -14.45 -8.43 -10.22
N LYS A 98 -13.82 -9.52 -10.66
CA LYS A 98 -13.23 -9.60 -11.99
C LYS A 98 -14.31 -9.34 -13.06
N GLY A 99 -14.10 -8.33 -13.90
CA GLY A 99 -15.07 -7.91 -14.92
C GLY A 99 -16.09 -6.87 -14.44
N SER A 100 -16.09 -6.52 -13.13
CA SER A 100 -16.88 -5.41 -12.58
C SER A 100 -16.06 -4.66 -11.53
N PRO A 101 -14.95 -4.02 -11.94
CA PRO A 101 -14.07 -3.31 -11.00
C PRO A 101 -14.77 -2.05 -10.47
N VAL A 102 -14.42 -1.67 -9.26
CA VAL A 102 -14.80 -0.39 -8.66
C VAL A 102 -13.75 0.64 -9.08
N GLY A 103 -14.03 1.37 -10.17
CA GLY A 103 -13.11 2.40 -10.70
C GLY A 103 -11.97 1.85 -11.56
N LEU A 104 -10.98 2.70 -11.84
CA LEU A 104 -9.89 2.42 -12.80
C LEU A 104 -8.69 1.71 -12.18
N ALA A 105 -8.36 2.06 -10.96
CA ALA A 105 -7.29 1.48 -10.14
C ALA A 105 -7.53 1.86 -8.67
N ASN A 106 -6.88 1.20 -7.73
CA ASN A 106 -6.95 1.62 -6.34
C ASN A 106 -5.89 2.69 -6.05
N LEU A 107 -6.29 3.75 -5.35
CA LEU A 107 -5.42 4.86 -4.96
C LEU A 107 -4.39 4.47 -3.89
N ASP A 108 -4.65 3.42 -3.14
CA ASP A 108 -3.83 2.92 -2.04
C ASP A 108 -2.78 1.86 -2.45
N ASN A 109 -2.83 1.33 -3.68
CA ASN A 109 -1.91 0.27 -4.13
C ASN A 109 -0.43 0.66 -3.98
N THR A 110 -0.04 1.82 -4.49
CA THR A 110 1.35 2.29 -4.42
C THR A 110 1.79 2.61 -2.98
N PRO A 111 1.02 3.34 -2.16
CA PRO A 111 1.33 3.54 -0.76
C PRO A 111 1.62 2.24 -0.01
N PHE A 112 0.77 1.23 -0.12
CA PHE A 112 0.97 -0.05 0.56
C PHE A 112 2.20 -0.81 0.04
N LEU A 113 2.47 -0.78 -1.27
CA LEU A 113 3.70 -1.36 -1.79
C LEU A 113 4.95 -0.68 -1.19
N ILE A 114 4.94 0.65 -1.05
CA ILE A 114 6.04 1.39 -0.42
C ILE A 114 6.19 1.00 1.05
N PHE A 115 5.09 0.77 1.78
CA PHE A 115 5.15 0.28 3.17
C PHE A 115 5.84 -1.08 3.25
N ALA A 116 5.46 -2.02 2.40
CA ALA A 116 6.09 -3.33 2.32
C ALA A 116 7.59 -3.23 1.96
N VAL A 117 7.95 -2.40 0.97
CA VAL A 117 9.34 -2.16 0.56
C VAL A 117 10.15 -1.55 1.70
N SER A 118 9.60 -0.57 2.41
CA SER A 118 10.27 0.08 3.56
C SER A 118 10.52 -0.92 4.68
N ALA A 119 9.52 -1.70 5.08
CA ALA A 119 9.65 -2.72 6.12
C ALA A 119 10.67 -3.80 5.71
N TYR A 120 10.61 -4.25 4.46
CA TYR A 120 11.59 -5.21 3.92
C TYR A 120 13.03 -4.66 3.96
N PHE A 121 13.24 -3.39 3.57
CA PHE A 121 14.56 -2.77 3.60
C PHE A 121 15.11 -2.56 5.00
N GLU A 122 14.25 -2.28 5.98
CA GLU A 122 14.64 -2.27 7.39
C GLU A 122 15.11 -3.65 7.87
N MET A 123 14.37 -4.70 7.49
CA MET A 123 14.71 -6.09 7.84
C MET A 123 16.05 -6.53 7.25
N ILE A 124 16.30 -6.29 5.96
CA ILE A 124 17.53 -6.75 5.28
C ILE A 124 18.73 -5.83 5.52
N GLY A 125 18.51 -4.61 6.01
CA GLY A 125 19.51 -3.61 6.30
C GLY A 125 20.08 -2.87 5.10
N LYS A 126 20.64 -1.69 5.35
CA LYS A 126 21.07 -0.70 4.34
C LYS A 126 21.94 -1.29 3.22
N LYS A 127 22.92 -2.12 3.58
CA LYS A 127 23.87 -2.68 2.60
C LYS A 127 23.20 -3.53 1.51
N ARG A 128 22.17 -4.30 1.89
CA ARG A 128 21.41 -5.16 0.95
C ARG A 128 20.26 -4.39 0.29
N ALA A 129 19.66 -3.43 0.98
CA ALA A 129 18.57 -2.59 0.46
C ALA A 129 19.01 -1.64 -0.65
N GLN A 130 20.19 -1.03 -0.53
CA GLN A 130 20.68 0.00 -1.46
C GLN A 130 20.69 -0.46 -2.94
N PRO A 131 21.27 -1.59 -3.32
CA PRO A 131 21.25 -2.05 -4.73
C PRO A 131 19.84 -2.35 -5.23
N LEU A 132 18.95 -2.87 -4.37
CA LEU A 132 17.56 -3.12 -4.72
C LEU A 132 16.80 -1.80 -4.95
N PHE A 133 16.97 -0.83 -4.08
CA PHE A 133 16.30 0.47 -4.24
C PHE A 133 16.76 1.21 -5.48
N ARG A 134 18.04 1.10 -5.89
CA ARG A 134 18.53 1.66 -7.18
C ARG A 134 17.76 1.13 -8.38
N VAL A 135 17.31 -0.12 -8.32
CA VAL A 135 16.54 -0.76 -9.40
C VAL A 135 15.06 -0.42 -9.30
N TRP A 136 14.52 -0.36 -8.08
CA TRP A 136 13.08 -0.23 -7.85
C TRP A 136 12.57 1.20 -7.79
N CYS A 137 13.43 2.17 -7.43
CA CYS A 137 13.00 3.55 -7.18
C CYS A 137 12.24 4.18 -8.35
N ALA A 138 12.69 3.99 -9.58
CA ALA A 138 12.00 4.56 -10.75
C ALA A 138 10.58 3.99 -10.94
N ALA A 139 10.34 2.73 -10.60
CA ALA A 139 9.01 2.13 -10.64
C ALA A 139 8.12 2.71 -9.53
N LEU A 140 8.66 2.82 -8.31
CA LEU A 140 7.95 3.43 -7.17
C LEU A 140 7.63 4.90 -7.42
N ASP A 141 8.56 5.66 -8.03
CA ASP A 141 8.34 7.06 -8.43
C ASP A 141 7.16 7.19 -9.42
N ARG A 142 7.12 6.33 -10.45
CA ARG A 142 5.99 6.32 -11.38
C ARG A 142 4.68 5.99 -10.69
N GLY A 143 4.70 5.02 -9.76
CA GLY A 143 3.53 4.67 -8.97
C GLY A 143 3.02 5.83 -8.10
N MET A 144 3.91 6.57 -7.46
CA MET A 144 3.54 7.78 -6.69
C MET A 144 3.07 8.92 -7.58
N ALA A 145 3.58 9.02 -8.81
CA ALA A 145 3.24 10.09 -9.73
C ALA A 145 1.86 9.92 -10.37
N CYS A 146 1.35 8.68 -10.49
CA CYS A 146 0.03 8.44 -11.08
C CYS A 146 -1.14 8.67 -10.10
N ILE A 147 -0.88 8.81 -8.80
CA ILE A 147 -1.93 9.11 -7.82
C ILE A 147 -2.41 10.55 -8.02
N PRO A 148 -3.71 10.77 -8.31
CA PRO A 148 -4.24 12.11 -8.52
C PRO A 148 -4.21 12.92 -7.23
N LEU A 149 -3.80 14.18 -7.33
CA LEU A 149 -3.77 15.13 -6.21
C LEU A 149 -4.58 16.37 -6.56
N SER A 150 -5.24 16.95 -5.57
CA SER A 150 -5.84 18.28 -5.67
C SER A 150 -4.75 19.37 -5.74
N GLU A 151 -5.14 20.61 -6.01
CA GLU A 151 -4.22 21.75 -6.00
C GLU A 151 -3.52 21.95 -4.65
N GLU A 152 -4.18 21.52 -3.55
CA GLU A 152 -3.61 21.57 -2.22
C GLU A 152 -2.73 20.34 -1.87
N GLY A 153 -2.58 19.38 -2.78
CA GLY A 153 -1.75 18.20 -2.59
C GLY A 153 -2.40 17.07 -1.79
N LEU A 154 -3.72 17.12 -1.56
CA LEU A 154 -4.49 16.00 -1.03
C LEU A 154 -4.85 15.01 -2.13
N VAL A 155 -4.94 13.72 -1.83
CA VAL A 155 -5.40 12.73 -2.80
C VAL A 155 -6.82 13.07 -3.24
N TYR A 156 -7.02 13.06 -4.56
CA TYR A 156 -8.27 13.48 -5.19
C TYR A 156 -8.83 12.37 -6.09
N ASN A 157 -10.12 12.10 -5.95
CA ASN A 157 -10.83 11.13 -6.77
C ASN A 157 -11.88 11.83 -7.63
N ASP A 158 -11.64 11.85 -8.96
CA ASP A 158 -12.54 12.51 -9.90
C ASP A 158 -13.80 11.68 -10.13
N ALA A 159 -14.97 12.27 -9.90
CA ALA A 159 -16.27 11.64 -10.14
C ALA A 159 -16.51 11.27 -11.61
N ALA A 160 -15.86 11.96 -12.56
CA ALA A 160 -16.00 11.66 -14.00
C ALA A 160 -15.18 10.44 -14.44
N ALA A 161 -14.09 10.12 -13.71
CA ALA A 161 -13.22 8.97 -13.99
C ALA A 161 -12.72 8.36 -12.66
N PRO A 162 -13.63 7.79 -11.86
CA PRO A 162 -13.32 7.43 -10.49
C PRO A 162 -12.35 6.27 -10.40
N HIS A 163 -11.46 6.38 -9.41
CA HIS A 163 -10.64 5.31 -8.88
C HIS A 163 -11.33 4.62 -7.71
N SER A 164 -10.96 3.39 -7.40
CA SER A 164 -11.30 2.78 -6.13
C SER A 164 -10.49 3.52 -5.03
N PRO A 165 -11.15 4.14 -4.05
CA PRO A 165 -10.42 4.96 -3.09
C PRO A 165 -9.56 4.10 -2.16
N TYR A 166 -10.14 3.11 -1.49
CA TYR A 166 -9.46 2.24 -0.55
C TYR A 166 -9.93 0.80 -0.71
N GLY A 167 -8.99 -0.11 -0.95
CA GLY A 167 -9.34 -1.45 -1.41
C GLY A 167 -10.10 -2.33 -0.42
N PHE A 168 -10.12 -2.01 0.89
CA PHE A 168 -10.99 -2.70 1.84
C PHE A 168 -12.43 -2.19 1.83
N THR A 169 -12.69 -1.04 1.22
CA THR A 169 -14.04 -0.48 1.04
C THR A 169 -14.47 -0.53 -0.44
N ASP A 170 -14.30 -1.68 -1.04
CA ASP A 170 -14.46 -1.95 -2.48
C ASP A 170 -15.89 -1.78 -3.02
N THR A 171 -16.86 -1.55 -2.15
CA THR A 171 -18.25 -1.28 -2.51
C THR A 171 -18.64 0.20 -2.39
N VAL A 172 -17.75 1.06 -1.89
CA VAL A 172 -18.02 2.47 -1.62
C VAL A 172 -17.20 3.35 -2.57
N CYS A 173 -17.89 4.10 -3.43
CA CYS A 173 -17.27 5.11 -4.27
C CYS A 173 -17.22 6.44 -3.52
N LYS A 174 -16.03 6.90 -3.17
CA LYS A 174 -15.77 8.20 -2.56
C LYS A 174 -15.08 9.11 -3.60
N THR A 175 -15.54 10.33 -3.74
CA THR A 175 -15.01 11.31 -4.70
C THR A 175 -14.63 12.62 -4.03
N GLY A 176 -13.91 13.47 -4.73
CA GLY A 176 -13.34 14.69 -4.16
C GLY A 176 -12.01 14.45 -3.48
N ARG A 177 -11.67 15.27 -2.49
CA ARG A 177 -10.49 15.08 -1.66
C ARG A 177 -10.75 13.98 -0.63
N LEU A 178 -9.80 13.09 -0.47
CA LEU A 178 -9.95 11.87 0.35
C LEU A 178 -9.03 11.95 1.58
N PHE A 179 -9.56 11.64 2.75
CA PHE A 179 -8.80 11.71 4.00
C PHE A 179 -7.81 10.54 4.15
N MET A 180 -8.31 9.31 4.16
CA MET A 180 -7.49 8.12 4.43
C MET A 180 -6.38 7.96 3.38
N GLU A 181 -6.73 8.12 2.11
CA GLU A 181 -5.80 8.01 0.99
C GLU A 181 -4.73 9.09 1.04
N SER A 182 -5.07 10.30 1.50
CA SER A 182 -4.10 11.38 1.74
C SER A 182 -3.12 11.03 2.87
N VAL A 183 -3.60 10.42 3.94
CA VAL A 183 -2.74 9.93 5.05
C VAL A 183 -1.81 8.81 4.58
N LEU A 184 -2.31 7.86 3.77
CA LEU A 184 -1.49 6.79 3.19
C LEU A 184 -0.43 7.36 2.23
N PHE A 185 -0.81 8.31 1.38
CA PHE A 185 0.10 9.02 0.47
C PHE A 185 1.17 9.79 1.24
N TRP A 186 0.79 10.53 2.30
CA TRP A 186 1.71 11.21 3.19
C TRP A 186 2.76 10.27 3.77
N ARG A 187 2.33 9.14 4.34
CA ARG A 187 3.24 8.15 4.91
C ARG A 187 4.18 7.57 3.85
N ALA A 188 3.66 7.23 2.67
CA ALA A 188 4.48 6.74 1.55
C ALA A 188 5.50 7.79 1.09
N ALA A 189 5.11 9.07 1.00
CA ALA A 189 6.02 10.15 0.65
C ALA A 189 7.14 10.31 1.69
N LYS A 190 6.83 10.26 3.00
CA LYS A 190 7.86 10.28 4.07
C LYS A 190 8.82 9.11 3.97
N GLN A 191 8.31 7.92 3.66
CA GLN A 191 9.16 6.73 3.48
C GLN A 191 10.04 6.84 2.22
N MET A 192 9.52 7.32 1.10
CA MET A 192 10.31 7.56 -0.11
C MET A 192 11.40 8.59 0.12
N ALA A 193 11.10 9.70 0.80
CA ALA A 193 12.09 10.71 1.19
C ALA A 193 13.24 10.07 1.99
N ARG A 194 12.90 9.30 3.02
CA ARG A 194 13.87 8.59 3.85
C ARG A 194 14.71 7.58 3.05
N LEU A 195 14.10 6.82 2.12
CA LEU A 195 14.81 5.86 1.28
C LEU A 195 15.80 6.56 0.33
N TYR A 196 15.40 7.67 -0.29
CA TYR A 196 16.29 8.46 -1.14
C TYR A 196 17.46 9.04 -0.38
N ASP A 197 17.20 9.62 0.79
CA ASP A 197 18.25 10.19 1.65
C ASP A 197 19.20 9.10 2.15
N THR A 198 18.67 8.07 2.80
CA THR A 198 19.49 7.09 3.53
C THR A 198 20.19 6.08 2.63
N LEU A 199 19.54 5.64 1.53
CA LEU A 199 20.08 4.59 0.66
C LEU A 199 20.83 5.16 -0.54
N LEU A 200 20.37 6.25 -1.15
CA LEU A 200 20.96 6.78 -2.38
C LEU A 200 21.67 8.11 -2.19
N GLN A 201 21.49 8.79 -1.07
CA GLN A 201 22.02 10.13 -0.79
C GLN A 201 21.63 11.15 -1.89
N LYS A 202 20.37 11.06 -2.36
CA LYS A 202 19.78 11.94 -3.37
C LYS A 202 18.91 13.00 -2.69
N GLU A 203 19.54 14.06 -2.21
CA GLU A 203 18.92 15.14 -1.45
C GLU A 203 17.75 15.79 -2.19
N GLU A 204 17.88 16.06 -3.50
CA GLU A 204 16.80 16.67 -4.29
C GLU A 204 15.54 15.79 -4.37
N ALA A 205 15.72 14.48 -4.57
CA ALA A 205 14.61 13.54 -4.61
C ALA A 205 13.96 13.40 -3.23
N ALA A 206 14.77 13.30 -2.17
CA ALA A 206 14.28 13.28 -0.80
C ALA A 206 13.47 14.55 -0.49
N ALA A 207 14.01 15.73 -0.80
CA ALA A 207 13.33 17.00 -0.60
C ALA A 207 12.02 17.13 -1.41
N ALA A 208 11.99 16.56 -2.62
CA ALA A 208 10.76 16.55 -3.43
C ALA A 208 9.64 15.75 -2.74
N TYR A 209 9.95 14.59 -2.17
CA TYR A 209 9.00 13.80 -1.40
C TYR A 209 8.61 14.43 -0.06
N GLU A 210 9.56 15.06 0.63
CA GLU A 210 9.26 15.84 1.85
C GLU A 210 8.28 16.99 1.55
N ARG A 211 8.42 17.69 0.41
CA ARG A 211 7.45 18.72 0.00
C ARG A 211 6.06 18.13 -0.22
N LYS A 212 5.95 16.96 -0.87
CA LYS A 212 4.65 16.30 -1.06
C LYS A 212 4.00 15.94 0.27
N ALA A 213 4.76 15.38 1.21
CA ALA A 213 4.27 15.07 2.54
C ALA A 213 3.81 16.35 3.27
N ARG A 214 4.60 17.40 3.22
CA ARG A 214 4.26 18.70 3.84
C ARG A 214 2.97 19.30 3.28
N CYS A 215 2.73 19.22 1.98
CA CYS A 215 1.47 19.67 1.39
C CYS A 215 0.27 18.97 2.04
N VAL A 216 0.35 17.66 2.31
CA VAL A 216 -0.71 16.95 3.02
C VAL A 216 -0.83 17.44 4.47
N GLU A 217 0.28 17.56 5.21
CA GLU A 217 0.30 18.03 6.61
C GLU A 217 -0.35 19.41 6.75
N GLU A 218 -0.04 20.33 5.82
CA GLU A 218 -0.56 21.70 5.82
C GLU A 218 -2.03 21.79 5.44
N ASN A 219 -2.59 20.82 4.70
CA ASN A 219 -3.92 20.94 4.11
C ASN A 219 -4.95 19.90 4.60
N ILE A 220 -4.52 18.83 5.28
CA ILE A 220 -5.42 17.76 5.73
C ILE A 220 -6.53 18.25 6.66
N HIS A 221 -6.27 19.32 7.43
CA HIS A 221 -7.25 19.94 8.32
C HIS A 221 -8.46 20.53 7.58
N LYS A 222 -8.36 20.78 6.25
CA LYS A 222 -9.48 21.24 5.42
C LYS A 222 -10.59 20.20 5.29
N LEU A 223 -10.29 18.94 5.62
CA LEU A 223 -11.26 17.85 5.68
C LEU A 223 -11.88 17.70 7.10
N TRP A 224 -11.52 18.58 8.06
CA TRP A 224 -12.10 18.53 9.40
C TRP A 224 -13.48 19.18 9.43
N ASP A 225 -14.47 18.42 9.92
CA ASP A 225 -15.79 18.96 10.25
C ASP A 225 -15.87 19.29 11.75
N ALA A 226 -15.86 20.59 12.05
CA ALA A 226 -15.92 21.07 13.44
C ALA A 226 -17.28 20.79 14.12
N GLN A 227 -18.36 20.61 13.36
CA GLN A 227 -19.67 20.30 13.92
C GLN A 227 -19.77 18.81 14.31
N ALA A 228 -19.21 17.92 13.49
CA ALA A 228 -19.19 16.48 13.75
C ALA A 228 -18.00 16.06 14.63
N GLU A 229 -17.03 16.96 14.86
CA GLU A 229 -15.74 16.65 15.52
C GLU A 229 -15.02 15.45 14.87
N ALA A 230 -15.09 15.34 13.54
CA ALA A 230 -14.53 14.24 12.77
C ALA A 230 -14.01 14.73 11.42
N PHE A 231 -13.16 13.93 10.78
CA PHE A 231 -12.79 14.18 9.39
C PHE A 231 -13.86 13.65 8.44
N PHE A 232 -14.11 14.38 7.35
CA PHE A 232 -14.79 13.81 6.20
C PHE A 232 -13.90 12.72 5.59
N ALA A 233 -14.45 11.55 5.34
CA ALA A 233 -13.76 10.52 4.57
C ALA A 233 -13.51 10.98 3.11
N ALA A 234 -14.48 11.74 2.58
CA ALA A 234 -14.41 12.40 1.27
C ALA A 234 -15.25 13.68 1.28
N ASP A 235 -14.88 14.68 0.49
CA ASP A 235 -15.59 15.97 0.39
C ASP A 235 -16.16 16.28 -1.01
N GLY A 236 -16.32 15.24 -1.85
CA GLY A 236 -16.97 15.36 -3.15
C GLY A 236 -18.50 15.42 -3.07
N ASP A 237 -19.17 14.74 -4.01
CA ASP A 237 -20.65 14.76 -4.12
C ASP A 237 -21.35 14.19 -2.89
N CYS A 238 -20.67 13.32 -2.16
CA CYS A 238 -21.18 12.72 -0.92
C CYS A 238 -20.17 12.98 0.20
N ARG A 239 -20.47 13.96 1.06
CA ARG A 239 -19.71 14.18 2.30
C ARG A 239 -20.06 13.10 3.31
N GLN A 240 -19.12 12.21 3.56
CA GLN A 240 -19.31 11.11 4.49
C GLN A 240 -18.34 11.22 5.67
N HIS A 241 -18.87 11.03 6.88
CA HIS A 241 -18.09 10.73 8.08
C HIS A 241 -18.07 9.21 8.23
N ASP A 242 -17.22 8.58 7.47
CA ASP A 242 -17.15 7.13 7.39
C ASP A 242 -16.05 6.63 8.32
N VAL A 243 -16.43 5.83 9.30
CA VAL A 243 -15.48 5.24 10.26
C VAL A 243 -14.61 4.13 9.65
N TRP A 244 -14.88 3.75 8.42
CA TRP A 244 -14.15 2.72 7.68
C TRP A 244 -13.04 3.26 6.77
N GLY A 245 -12.76 4.54 6.83
CA GLY A 245 -11.61 5.10 6.15
C GLY A 245 -11.82 6.26 5.25
#